data_1a53adbf11bbc6474c7d98205a847cad
#
_entry.id   1a53adbf11bbc6474c7d98205a847cad
#
_cell.length_a   1.000
_cell.length_b   1.000
_cell.length_c   1.000
_cell.angle_alpha   90.00
_cell.angle_beta   90.00
_cell.angle_gamma   90.00
#
_symmetry.space_group_name_H-M   'P 1'
#
loop_
_entity.id
_entity.type
_entity.pdbx_description
1 polymer ?
#
loop_
_entity_poly.entity_id
_entity_poly.type
_entity_poly.pdbx_seq_one_letter_code
_entity_poly.pdbx_strand_id
1 'polypeptide(L)'
;MATKYLYGAAVHGIQEFIFNTSKLKEIIGASELVERICTDVFGKYAERGENIIRAAGNVKFLFYQKHDCEKAVYEFPREAKKIAPGIIISQAVVEYDDANEKQFADKINELECKLRCQRNHRERSLLTGFMGIERSRRSGLPVLAMSWNGEFVDLSTKSKLEASGNSRLCKKMFGKDIDVSNHEKFLGENDWLAVIHADGNGLGKVVQKLGCDQKVLAEFSCKLDEATCGAAKAAFESLPANIKNAENIPLRPIVLGGDDFTVVCRADLSLVFVRKFMTEFEERTEKLLGEILEEKNVFRNGRKLTVCIGVAFVKSSYPFHYGYL
;
A
#
# COMPACT_ATOMS: atom_id res chain seq x y z
N MET A 1 -12.72 5.22 -34.44
CA MET A 1 -12.49 4.54 -33.15
C MET A 1 -11.95 5.57 -32.18
N ALA A 2 -12.40 5.60 -30.93
CA ALA A 2 -11.94 6.62 -29.98
C ALA A 2 -10.67 6.15 -29.29
N THR A 3 -9.59 6.94 -29.41
CA THR A 3 -8.34 6.69 -28.69
C THR A 3 -8.59 6.84 -27.19
N LYS A 4 -8.25 5.83 -26.42
CA LYS A 4 -8.25 5.83 -24.95
C LYS A 4 -6.83 6.06 -24.42
N TYR A 5 -6.72 6.41 -23.15
CA TYR A 5 -5.43 6.76 -22.53
C TYR A 5 -5.21 5.89 -21.30
N LEU A 6 -4.27 4.96 -21.42
CA LEU A 6 -3.86 4.10 -20.32
C LEU A 6 -2.87 4.87 -19.44
N TYR A 7 -3.32 5.24 -18.26
CA TYR A 7 -2.56 5.95 -17.25
C TYR A 7 -2.05 4.98 -16.18
N GLY A 8 -0.81 5.13 -15.81
CA GLY A 8 -0.21 4.44 -14.66
C GLY A 8 0.44 5.42 -13.72
N ALA A 9 0.26 5.21 -12.43
CA ALA A 9 0.99 5.89 -11.38
C ALA A 9 1.39 4.91 -10.29
N ALA A 10 2.59 5.09 -9.75
CA ALA A 10 3.10 4.28 -8.65
C ALA A 10 3.79 5.18 -7.63
N VAL A 11 3.49 4.98 -6.37
CA VAL A 11 4.26 5.55 -5.27
C VAL A 11 5.60 4.85 -5.22
N HIS A 12 6.67 5.64 -5.37
CA HIS A 12 8.02 5.11 -5.32
C HIS A 12 8.53 5.06 -3.89
N GLY A 13 9.17 3.94 -3.51
CA GLY A 13 9.77 3.80 -2.19
C GLY A 13 8.73 3.88 -1.06
N ILE A 14 7.58 3.20 -1.23
CA ILE A 14 6.53 3.14 -0.19
C ILE A 14 7.12 2.75 1.15
N GLN A 15 7.95 1.72 1.16
CA GLN A 15 8.63 1.23 2.36
C GLN A 15 9.55 2.29 2.94
N GLU A 16 10.36 2.97 2.10
CA GLU A 16 11.22 4.07 2.53
C GLU A 16 10.37 5.21 3.12
N PHE A 17 9.25 5.58 2.48
CA PHE A 17 8.37 6.62 2.99
C PHE A 17 7.74 6.23 4.33
N ILE A 18 7.28 4.99 4.48
CA ILE A 18 6.60 4.49 5.69
C ILE A 18 7.61 4.30 6.83
N PHE A 19 8.72 3.61 6.57
CA PHE A 19 9.69 3.21 7.60
C PHE A 19 10.86 4.18 7.80
N ASN A 20 10.88 5.33 7.13
CA ASN A 20 11.87 6.39 7.37
C ASN A 20 11.62 7.11 8.72
N THR A 21 11.39 6.33 9.76
CA THR A 21 11.16 6.79 11.14
C THR A 21 11.23 5.60 12.09
N SER A 22 11.64 5.83 13.32
CA SER A 22 11.61 4.82 14.38
C SER A 22 10.35 4.83 15.21
N LYS A 23 9.41 5.76 14.96
CA LYS A 23 8.19 5.93 15.76
C LYS A 23 6.98 5.29 15.11
N LEU A 24 6.37 4.33 15.80
CA LEU A 24 5.19 3.60 15.32
C LEU A 24 4.06 4.53 14.88
N LYS A 25 3.82 5.62 15.61
CA LYS A 25 2.80 6.61 15.26
C LYS A 25 3.02 7.26 13.88
N GLU A 26 4.27 7.58 13.55
CA GLU A 26 4.62 8.13 12.24
C GLU A 26 4.51 7.07 11.13
N ILE A 27 4.85 5.80 11.44
CA ILE A 27 4.69 4.66 10.52
C ILE A 27 3.22 4.47 10.17
N ILE A 28 2.34 4.45 11.18
CA ILE A 28 0.89 4.32 10.99
C ILE A 28 0.36 5.46 10.12
N GLY A 29 0.72 6.70 10.45
CA GLY A 29 0.29 7.85 9.68
C GLY A 29 0.80 7.86 8.24
N ALA A 30 2.04 7.44 8.01
CA ALA A 30 2.59 7.29 6.67
C ALA A 30 1.81 6.27 5.84
N SER A 31 1.46 5.14 6.45
CA SER A 31 0.65 4.09 5.85
C SER A 31 -0.75 4.58 5.47
N GLU A 32 -1.43 5.27 6.38
CA GLU A 32 -2.74 5.89 6.12
C GLU A 32 -2.67 6.93 4.99
N LEU A 33 -1.57 7.70 4.87
CA LEU A 33 -1.38 8.63 3.77
C LEU A 33 -1.24 7.92 2.43
N VAL A 34 -0.48 6.82 2.36
CA VAL A 34 -0.35 6.01 1.14
C VAL A 34 -1.70 5.44 0.70
N GLU A 35 -2.50 4.92 1.63
CA GLU A 35 -3.85 4.41 1.34
C GLU A 35 -4.76 5.54 0.81
N ARG A 36 -4.75 6.72 1.44
CA ARG A 36 -5.53 7.88 1.01
C ARG A 36 -5.17 8.37 -0.39
N ILE A 37 -3.91 8.29 -0.80
CA ILE A 37 -3.48 8.69 -2.14
C ILE A 37 -4.21 7.86 -3.19
N CYS A 38 -4.27 6.55 -3.02
CA CYS A 38 -4.92 5.66 -3.99
C CYS A 38 -6.44 5.72 -3.90
N THR A 39 -7.00 5.80 -2.70
CA THR A 39 -8.46 5.75 -2.50
C THR A 39 -9.11 7.10 -2.73
N ASP A 40 -8.72 8.14 -1.98
CA ASP A 40 -9.41 9.43 -1.98
C ASP A 40 -8.90 10.35 -3.09
N VAL A 41 -7.57 10.50 -3.19
CA VAL A 41 -7.00 11.48 -4.12
C VAL A 41 -7.23 11.02 -5.57
N PHE A 42 -6.91 9.77 -5.87
CA PHE A 42 -7.16 9.23 -7.20
C PHE A 42 -8.63 8.90 -7.44
N GLY A 43 -9.40 8.60 -6.38
CA GLY A 43 -10.82 8.29 -6.46
C GLY A 43 -11.68 9.37 -7.14
N LYS A 44 -11.22 10.62 -7.17
CA LYS A 44 -11.86 11.75 -7.86
C LYS A 44 -12.01 11.54 -9.39
N TYR A 45 -11.20 10.63 -9.94
CA TYR A 45 -11.20 10.33 -11.38
C TYR A 45 -12.00 9.07 -11.72
N ALA A 46 -12.56 8.37 -10.72
CA ALA A 46 -13.20 7.05 -10.90
C ALA A 46 -14.31 7.02 -11.96
N GLU A 47 -15.07 8.12 -12.12
CA GLU A 47 -16.19 8.22 -13.08
C GLU A 47 -15.73 8.59 -14.51
N ARG A 48 -14.42 8.82 -14.74
CA ARG A 48 -13.89 9.32 -16.01
C ARG A 48 -13.26 8.24 -16.89
N GLY A 49 -13.40 6.98 -16.47
CA GLY A 49 -12.83 5.83 -17.18
C GLY A 49 -12.99 4.53 -16.41
N GLU A 50 -12.11 3.57 -16.68
CA GLU A 50 -12.15 2.24 -16.10
C GLU A 50 -10.95 2.01 -15.16
N ASN A 51 -11.25 1.55 -13.96
CA ASN A 51 -10.22 1.16 -13.00
C ASN A 51 -9.68 -0.24 -13.35
N ILE A 52 -8.36 -0.35 -13.45
CA ILE A 52 -7.66 -1.63 -13.69
C ILE A 52 -7.00 -2.09 -12.39
N ILE A 53 -6.19 -1.23 -11.77
CA ILE A 53 -5.54 -1.47 -10.48
C ILE A 53 -5.62 -0.20 -9.66
N ARG A 54 -5.99 -0.31 -8.38
CA ARG A 54 -5.98 0.80 -7.43
C ARG A 54 -5.78 0.27 -6.01
N ALA A 55 -4.57 -0.10 -5.70
CA ALA A 55 -4.21 -0.67 -4.39
C ALA A 55 -2.73 -0.45 -4.09
N ALA A 56 -2.38 -0.45 -2.81
CA ALA A 56 -1.00 -0.49 -2.29
C ALA A 56 -0.04 0.51 -2.98
N GLY A 57 -0.49 1.75 -3.18
CA GLY A 57 0.34 2.77 -3.83
C GLY A 57 0.43 2.68 -5.35
N ASN A 58 -0.28 1.73 -6.00
CA ASN A 58 -0.30 1.56 -7.45
C ASN A 58 -1.67 1.92 -8.02
N VAL A 59 -1.64 2.64 -9.14
CA VAL A 59 -2.83 3.00 -9.91
C VAL A 59 -2.58 2.65 -11.38
N LYS A 60 -3.51 1.91 -11.99
CA LYS A 60 -3.62 1.75 -13.45
C LYS A 60 -5.06 2.03 -13.83
N PHE A 61 -5.25 2.96 -14.74
CA PHE A 61 -6.56 3.48 -15.07
C PHE A 61 -6.66 3.79 -16.57
N LEU A 62 -7.79 3.47 -17.17
CA LEU A 62 -8.04 3.76 -18.57
C LEU A 62 -9.01 4.94 -18.71
N PHE A 63 -8.50 6.10 -19.11
CA PHE A 63 -9.32 7.28 -19.39
C PHE A 63 -9.94 7.21 -20.79
N TYR A 64 -11.19 7.64 -20.88
CA TYR A 64 -11.89 7.72 -22.16
C TYR A 64 -11.54 8.99 -22.94
N GLN A 65 -11.19 10.07 -22.25
CA GLN A 65 -10.93 11.37 -22.84
C GLN A 65 -9.51 11.85 -22.53
N LYS A 66 -8.87 12.46 -23.53
CA LYS A 66 -7.52 13.03 -23.39
C LYS A 66 -7.44 14.07 -22.28
N HIS A 67 -8.40 15.00 -22.27
CA HIS A 67 -8.46 16.06 -21.27
C HIS A 67 -8.51 15.55 -19.84
N ASP A 68 -9.26 14.48 -19.56
CA ASP A 68 -9.35 13.91 -18.22
C ASP A 68 -8.05 13.24 -17.80
N CYS A 69 -7.37 12.57 -18.74
CA CYS A 69 -6.03 12.01 -18.51
C CYS A 69 -5.01 13.11 -18.23
N GLU A 70 -4.98 14.17 -19.04
CA GLU A 70 -4.08 15.32 -18.84
C GLU A 70 -4.32 15.97 -17.48
N LYS A 71 -5.57 16.15 -17.08
CA LYS A 71 -5.94 16.67 -15.76
C LYS A 71 -5.39 15.78 -14.64
N ALA A 72 -5.54 14.46 -14.75
CA ALA A 72 -5.00 13.53 -13.76
C ALA A 72 -3.46 13.61 -13.69
N VAL A 73 -2.77 13.68 -14.83
CA VAL A 73 -1.31 13.81 -14.90
C VAL A 73 -0.81 15.06 -14.16
N TYR A 74 -1.51 16.19 -14.28
CA TYR A 74 -1.10 17.44 -13.63
C TYR A 74 -1.52 17.56 -12.19
N GLU A 75 -2.75 17.17 -11.85
CA GLU A 75 -3.34 17.42 -10.54
C GLU A 75 -2.98 16.33 -9.52
N PHE A 76 -3.03 15.05 -9.91
CA PHE A 76 -2.88 13.94 -8.98
C PHE A 76 -1.54 13.96 -8.20
N PRO A 77 -0.37 14.10 -8.84
CA PRO A 77 0.89 14.17 -8.08
C PRO A 77 0.98 15.38 -7.17
N ARG A 78 0.40 16.51 -7.58
CA ARG A 78 0.37 17.74 -6.79
C ARG A 78 -0.47 17.58 -5.53
N GLU A 79 -1.64 17.00 -5.66
CA GLU A 79 -2.52 16.74 -4.52
C GLU A 79 -1.94 15.69 -3.57
N ALA A 80 -1.36 14.64 -4.12
CA ALA A 80 -0.67 13.63 -3.32
C ALA A 80 0.50 14.22 -2.52
N LYS A 81 1.35 15.05 -3.15
CA LYS A 81 2.45 15.74 -2.47
C LYS A 81 1.98 16.75 -1.41
N LYS A 82 0.77 17.33 -1.55
CA LYS A 82 0.20 18.22 -0.53
C LYS A 82 -0.19 17.48 0.74
N ILE A 83 -0.81 16.29 0.60
CA ILE A 83 -1.24 15.50 1.75
C ILE A 83 -0.11 14.67 2.36
N ALA A 84 0.85 14.25 1.54
CA ALA A 84 2.00 13.44 1.93
C ALA A 84 3.32 14.08 1.42
N PRO A 85 3.80 15.16 2.06
CA PRO A 85 5.07 15.78 1.71
C PRO A 85 6.22 14.77 1.78
N GLY A 86 7.07 14.77 0.76
CA GLY A 86 8.19 13.83 0.64
C GLY A 86 7.85 12.55 -0.11
N ILE A 87 6.58 12.31 -0.46
CA ILE A 87 6.23 11.16 -1.29
C ILE A 87 6.68 11.36 -2.74
N ILE A 88 7.17 10.31 -3.36
CA ILE A 88 7.60 10.32 -4.78
C ILE A 88 6.60 9.49 -5.57
N ILE A 89 6.07 10.07 -6.65
CA ILE A 89 5.14 9.40 -7.55
C ILE A 89 5.76 9.37 -8.94
N SER A 90 5.93 8.16 -9.48
CA SER A 90 6.21 7.94 -10.90
C SER A 90 4.90 7.79 -11.65
N GLN A 91 4.79 8.41 -12.82
CA GLN A 91 3.58 8.32 -13.65
C GLN A 91 3.93 8.22 -15.13
N ALA A 92 3.08 7.54 -15.88
CA ALA A 92 3.22 7.41 -17.32
C ALA A 92 1.88 7.31 -18.01
N VAL A 93 1.83 7.64 -19.31
CA VAL A 93 0.65 7.50 -20.14
C VAL A 93 1.04 6.78 -21.43
N VAL A 94 0.13 5.94 -21.91
CA VAL A 94 0.22 5.26 -23.20
C VAL A 94 -1.11 5.40 -23.92
N GLU A 95 -1.07 5.78 -25.19
CA GLU A 95 -2.26 5.77 -26.03
C GLU A 95 -2.67 4.33 -26.35
N TYR A 96 -3.94 4.06 -26.25
CA TYR A 96 -4.54 2.75 -26.44
C TYR A 96 -5.72 2.82 -27.39
N ASP A 97 -5.73 1.97 -28.39
CA ASP A 97 -6.85 1.82 -29.31
C ASP A 97 -7.52 0.47 -29.08
N ASP A 98 -8.81 0.47 -28.77
CA ASP A 98 -9.63 -0.66 -28.35
C ASP A 98 -9.83 -1.74 -29.45
N ALA A 99 -9.27 -1.54 -30.64
CA ALA A 99 -9.52 -2.39 -31.80
C ALA A 99 -8.91 -3.79 -31.73
N ASN A 100 -8.01 -4.07 -30.76
CA ASN A 100 -7.29 -5.34 -30.70
C ASN A 100 -6.89 -5.71 -29.26
N GLU A 101 -7.51 -6.75 -28.70
CA GLU A 101 -7.22 -7.23 -27.33
C GLU A 101 -5.72 -7.62 -27.14
N LYS A 102 -5.05 -8.13 -28.16
CA LYS A 102 -3.60 -8.41 -28.10
C LYS A 102 -2.77 -7.16 -27.87
N GLN A 103 -3.26 -6.00 -28.30
CA GLN A 103 -2.58 -4.72 -28.14
C GLN A 103 -2.58 -4.25 -26.67
N PHE A 104 -3.54 -4.68 -25.85
CA PHE A 104 -3.61 -4.29 -24.44
C PHE A 104 -2.39 -4.77 -23.65
N ALA A 105 -1.96 -6.03 -23.84
CA ALA A 105 -0.77 -6.58 -23.20
C ALA A 105 0.49 -5.79 -23.55
N ASP A 106 0.67 -5.45 -24.83
CA ASP A 106 1.82 -4.67 -25.30
C ASP A 106 1.79 -3.27 -24.69
N LYS A 107 0.61 -2.66 -24.57
CA LYS A 107 0.43 -1.34 -23.98
C LYS A 107 0.63 -1.31 -22.46
N ILE A 108 0.22 -2.34 -21.75
CA ILE A 108 0.57 -2.52 -20.32
C ILE A 108 2.08 -2.67 -20.15
N ASN A 109 2.74 -3.47 -20.99
CA ASN A 109 4.19 -3.63 -20.94
C ASN A 109 4.92 -2.32 -21.27
N GLU A 110 4.43 -1.57 -22.25
CA GLU A 110 4.94 -0.23 -22.58
C GLU A 110 4.80 0.73 -21.41
N LEU A 111 3.61 0.74 -20.75
CA LEU A 111 3.34 1.53 -19.56
C LEU A 111 4.29 1.18 -18.41
N GLU A 112 4.48 -0.10 -18.13
CA GLU A 112 5.39 -0.57 -17.08
C GLU A 112 6.85 -0.18 -17.37
N CYS A 113 7.26 -0.28 -18.65
CA CYS A 113 8.58 0.15 -19.07
C CYS A 113 8.78 1.66 -18.81
N LYS A 114 7.80 2.49 -19.21
CA LYS A 114 7.81 3.94 -18.96
C LYS A 114 7.84 4.27 -17.46
N LEU A 115 7.03 3.59 -16.65
CA LEU A 115 7.03 3.75 -15.19
C LEU A 115 8.38 3.37 -14.57
N ARG A 116 9.01 2.29 -15.06
CA ARG A 116 10.33 1.85 -14.63
C ARG A 116 11.42 2.86 -15.00
N CYS A 117 11.35 3.42 -16.21
CA CYS A 117 12.26 4.49 -16.64
C CYS A 117 12.12 5.72 -15.73
N GLN A 118 10.89 6.13 -15.42
CA GLN A 118 10.63 7.25 -14.51
C GLN A 118 11.13 6.98 -13.08
N ARG A 119 10.96 5.76 -12.59
CA ARG A 119 11.46 5.35 -11.26
C ARG A 119 12.97 5.50 -11.16
N ASN A 120 13.70 5.22 -12.24
CA ASN A 120 15.15 5.35 -12.30
C ASN A 120 15.61 6.79 -12.49
N HIS A 121 14.72 7.69 -12.91
CA HIS A 121 15.01 9.11 -13.08
C HIS A 121 14.65 9.84 -11.77
N ARG A 122 15.59 9.86 -10.82
CA ARG A 122 15.38 10.53 -9.52
C ARG A 122 15.22 12.03 -9.71
N GLU A 123 14.05 12.55 -9.39
CA GLU A 123 13.87 13.98 -9.15
C GLU A 123 14.73 14.37 -7.94
N ARG A 124 15.80 15.08 -8.17
CA ARG A 124 16.57 15.69 -7.08
C ARG A 124 15.80 16.94 -6.65
N SER A 125 15.13 16.89 -5.51
CA SER A 125 14.71 18.11 -4.85
C SER A 125 15.96 18.90 -4.48
N LEU A 126 16.04 20.15 -4.92
CA LEU A 126 17.07 21.08 -4.48
C LEU A 126 16.84 21.37 -2.99
N LEU A 127 17.51 20.59 -2.14
CA LEU A 127 17.66 20.94 -0.73
C LEU A 127 18.67 22.09 -0.65
N THR A 128 18.16 23.32 -0.79
CA THR A 128 18.99 24.51 -0.56
C THR A 128 19.41 24.53 0.89
N GLY A 129 20.68 24.34 1.14
CA GLY A 129 21.28 24.40 2.47
C GLY A 129 21.45 25.82 2.93
N PHE A 130 20.40 26.47 3.44
CA PHE A 130 20.56 27.72 4.16
C PHE A 130 21.05 27.44 5.59
N MET A 131 22.17 28.04 6.00
CA MET A 131 22.72 27.86 7.34
C MET A 131 21.81 28.33 8.45
N GLY A 132 20.84 29.24 8.18
CA GLY A 132 19.91 29.78 9.16
C GLY A 132 18.62 28.95 9.33
N ILE A 133 18.47 27.82 8.65
CA ILE A 133 17.29 26.98 8.78
C ILE A 133 17.60 25.82 9.72
N GLU A 134 16.83 25.72 10.81
CA GLU A 134 16.87 24.58 11.71
C GLU A 134 16.44 23.30 10.97
N ARG A 135 17.14 22.20 11.24
CA ARG A 135 16.87 20.90 10.66
C ARG A 135 16.28 19.95 11.69
N SER A 136 15.26 19.20 11.27
CA SER A 136 14.70 18.11 12.05
C SER A 136 15.80 17.13 12.44
N ARG A 137 15.94 16.85 13.72
CA ARG A 137 16.93 15.90 14.26
C ARG A 137 16.70 14.47 13.75
N ARG A 138 15.49 14.16 13.26
CA ARG A 138 15.10 12.83 12.80
C ARG A 138 15.37 12.61 11.31
N SER A 139 14.89 13.54 10.49
CA SER A 139 14.92 13.42 9.03
C SER A 139 16.05 14.19 8.36
N GLY A 140 16.69 15.14 9.07
CA GLY A 140 17.65 16.09 8.49
C GLY A 140 17.02 17.12 7.54
N LEU A 141 15.69 17.07 7.35
CA LEU A 141 14.95 18.02 6.53
C LEU A 141 14.73 19.35 7.25
N PRO A 142 14.51 20.45 6.52
CA PRO A 142 14.20 21.75 7.14
C PRO A 142 12.98 21.65 8.05
N VAL A 143 13.08 22.23 9.23
CA VAL A 143 11.96 22.40 10.15
C VAL A 143 11.02 23.48 9.58
N LEU A 144 9.77 23.10 9.35
CA LEU A 144 8.73 23.97 8.80
C LEU A 144 7.45 23.98 9.65
N ALA A 145 7.41 23.16 10.70
CA ALA A 145 6.24 23.01 11.54
C ALA A 145 6.62 22.68 12.99
N MET A 146 5.64 22.81 13.88
CA MET A 146 5.71 22.32 15.24
C MET A 146 4.66 21.24 15.42
N SER A 147 5.04 20.12 16.01
CA SER A 147 4.12 19.04 16.35
C SER A 147 3.27 19.43 17.58
N TRP A 148 2.21 18.67 17.84
CA TRP A 148 1.30 18.89 18.96
C TRP A 148 1.98 18.85 20.35
N ASN A 149 3.10 18.18 20.49
CA ASN A 149 3.92 18.12 21.71
C ASN A 149 5.03 19.20 21.78
N GLY A 150 4.99 20.19 20.89
CA GLY A 150 5.97 21.28 20.85
C GLY A 150 7.32 20.93 20.22
N GLU A 151 7.46 19.77 19.58
CA GLU A 151 8.68 19.37 18.88
C GLU A 151 8.72 19.98 17.48
N PHE A 152 9.86 20.54 17.10
CA PHE A 152 10.08 21.06 15.76
C PHE A 152 10.28 19.93 14.75
N VAL A 153 9.43 19.88 13.74
CA VAL A 153 9.39 18.79 12.75
C VAL A 153 9.33 19.32 11.32
N ASP A 154 9.75 18.50 10.39
CA ASP A 154 9.53 18.75 8.96
C ASP A 154 8.06 18.49 8.56
N LEU A 155 7.66 18.93 7.36
CA LEU A 155 6.28 18.80 6.89
C LEU A 155 5.85 17.34 6.71
N SER A 156 6.78 16.46 6.30
CA SER A 156 6.46 15.03 6.14
C SER A 156 6.11 14.41 7.48
N THR A 157 6.94 14.65 8.50
CA THR A 157 6.69 14.17 9.87
C THR A 157 5.38 14.72 10.41
N LYS A 158 5.11 16.03 10.23
CA LYS A 158 3.84 16.63 10.66
C LYS A 158 2.63 15.93 10.02
N SER A 159 2.63 15.77 8.70
CA SER A 159 1.51 15.13 7.99
C SER A 159 1.31 13.67 8.42
N LYS A 160 2.40 12.93 8.67
CA LYS A 160 2.33 11.57 9.21
C LYS A 160 1.69 11.54 10.60
N LEU A 161 2.11 12.44 11.49
CA LEU A 161 1.54 12.56 12.84
C LEU A 161 0.05 12.92 12.82
N GLU A 162 -0.35 13.84 11.96
CA GLU A 162 -1.76 14.21 11.79
C GLU A 162 -2.60 13.06 11.22
N ALA A 163 -2.04 12.30 10.29
CA ALA A 163 -2.72 11.16 9.69
C ALA A 163 -2.80 9.94 10.61
N SER A 164 -1.98 9.86 11.65
CA SER A 164 -1.90 8.69 12.54
C SER A 164 -3.19 8.42 13.35
N GLY A 165 -4.05 9.42 13.49
CA GLY A 165 -5.37 9.28 14.10
C GLY A 165 -6.43 8.63 13.21
N ASN A 166 -6.14 8.36 11.92
CA ASN A 166 -7.06 7.69 11.02
C ASN A 166 -7.04 6.17 11.25
N SER A 167 -8.18 5.53 10.99
CA SER A 167 -8.38 4.09 11.24
C SER A 167 -8.78 3.30 10.00
N ARG A 168 -8.50 3.79 8.78
CA ARG A 168 -8.94 3.17 7.52
C ARG A 168 -8.44 1.75 7.35
N LEU A 169 -7.14 1.54 7.53
CA LEU A 169 -6.55 0.20 7.46
C LEU A 169 -7.08 -0.70 8.56
N CYS A 170 -7.29 -0.17 9.77
CA CYS A 170 -7.94 -0.90 10.84
C CYS A 170 -9.39 -1.26 10.47
N LYS A 171 -10.15 -0.34 9.90
CA LYS A 171 -11.52 -0.60 9.43
C LYS A 171 -11.54 -1.66 8.31
N LYS A 172 -10.61 -1.57 7.37
CA LYS A 172 -10.45 -2.57 6.30
C LYS A 172 -10.16 -3.95 6.85
N MET A 173 -9.31 -4.07 7.87
CA MET A 173 -8.93 -5.34 8.48
C MET A 173 -9.94 -5.87 9.49
N PHE A 174 -10.44 -5.02 10.39
CA PHE A 174 -11.28 -5.47 11.52
C PHE A 174 -12.77 -5.34 11.23
N GLY A 175 -13.15 -4.63 10.15
CA GLY A 175 -14.55 -4.36 9.80
C GLY A 175 -15.25 -3.37 10.73
N LYS A 176 -14.53 -2.73 11.64
CA LYS A 176 -15.05 -1.73 12.61
C LYS A 176 -14.07 -0.58 12.77
N ASP A 177 -14.59 0.60 13.09
CA ASP A 177 -13.75 1.73 13.48
C ASP A 177 -13.17 1.46 14.87
N ILE A 178 -11.88 1.66 15.00
CA ILE A 178 -11.14 1.46 16.26
C ILE A 178 -10.51 2.80 16.59
N ASP A 179 -10.64 3.19 17.85
CA ASP A 179 -9.89 4.35 18.36
C ASP A 179 -8.39 4.01 18.36
N VAL A 180 -7.69 4.69 17.45
CA VAL A 180 -6.25 4.49 17.27
C VAL A 180 -5.43 5.58 17.98
N SER A 181 -6.05 6.45 18.76
CA SER A 181 -5.40 7.56 19.44
C SER A 181 -4.36 7.12 20.48
N ASN A 182 -4.51 5.93 21.03
CA ASN A 182 -3.68 5.36 22.11
C ASN A 182 -2.72 4.26 21.59
N HIS A 183 -2.11 4.45 20.42
CA HIS A 183 -1.25 3.45 19.77
C HIS A 183 -0.09 2.92 20.62
N GLU A 184 0.38 3.70 21.57
CA GLU A 184 1.52 3.32 22.42
C GLU A 184 1.10 2.44 23.60
N LYS A 185 -0.21 2.40 23.94
CA LYS A 185 -0.70 1.72 25.15
C LYS A 185 -0.84 0.19 25.05
N PHE A 186 -0.76 -0.38 23.83
CA PHE A 186 -0.78 -1.84 23.74
C PHE A 186 0.59 -2.47 23.95
N LEU A 187 1.63 -1.63 24.13
CA LEU A 187 3.00 -2.02 24.37
C LEU A 187 3.41 -1.63 25.77
N GLY A 188 3.69 -2.60 26.61
CA GLY A 188 4.47 -2.37 27.82
C GLY A 188 5.92 -1.99 27.47
N GLU A 189 6.59 -1.28 28.35
CA GLU A 189 7.98 -0.79 28.12
C GLU A 189 8.99 -1.90 27.75
N ASN A 190 8.70 -3.15 28.13
CA ASN A 190 9.56 -4.32 27.90
C ASN A 190 8.95 -5.38 26.97
N ASP A 191 7.84 -5.09 26.31
CA ASP A 191 7.16 -6.07 25.47
C ASP A 191 7.95 -6.36 24.19
N TRP A 192 7.78 -7.59 23.69
CA TRP A 192 8.23 -7.99 22.39
C TRP A 192 7.12 -7.75 21.36
N LEU A 193 7.55 -7.21 20.23
CA LEU A 193 6.73 -7.02 19.04
C LEU A 193 7.12 -7.99 17.96
N ALA A 194 6.16 -8.33 17.12
CA ALA A 194 6.38 -8.97 15.84
C ALA A 194 6.04 -8.00 14.71
N VAL A 195 6.99 -7.79 13.82
CA VAL A 195 6.76 -7.19 12.51
C VAL A 195 6.58 -8.34 11.53
N ILE A 196 5.39 -8.44 10.94
CA ILE A 196 5.01 -9.50 10.03
C ILE A 196 4.88 -8.87 8.65
N HIS A 197 5.59 -9.41 7.67
CA HIS A 197 5.49 -9.01 6.27
C HIS A 197 5.18 -10.22 5.41
N ALA A 198 4.17 -10.10 4.56
CA ALA A 198 3.73 -11.14 3.65
C ALA A 198 3.71 -10.62 2.21
N ASP A 199 4.23 -11.41 1.30
CA ASP A 199 4.32 -11.12 -0.13
C ASP A 199 3.82 -12.32 -0.96
N GLY A 200 3.02 -12.03 -1.98
CA GLY A 200 2.42 -13.05 -2.83
C GLY A 200 3.42 -13.71 -3.78
N ASN A 201 3.54 -15.03 -3.73
CA ASN A 201 4.51 -15.76 -4.53
C ASN A 201 4.21 -15.69 -6.04
N GLY A 202 5.19 -15.19 -6.81
CA GLY A 202 5.17 -15.28 -8.27
C GLY A 202 4.14 -14.41 -8.99
N LEU A 203 3.55 -13.43 -8.34
CA LEU A 203 2.50 -12.56 -8.87
C LEU A 203 2.92 -11.80 -10.12
N GLY A 204 4.17 -11.41 -10.26
CA GLY A 204 4.66 -10.80 -11.50
C GLY A 204 4.44 -11.68 -12.74
N LYS A 205 4.62 -12.99 -12.61
CA LYS A 205 4.35 -13.96 -13.70
C LYS A 205 2.85 -14.12 -13.95
N VAL A 206 2.05 -14.09 -12.89
CA VAL A 206 0.58 -14.15 -12.98
C VAL A 206 0.06 -12.96 -13.74
N VAL A 207 0.41 -11.74 -13.30
CA VAL A 207 0.02 -10.48 -13.95
C VAL A 207 0.47 -10.42 -15.40
N GLN A 208 1.67 -10.91 -15.72
CA GLN A 208 2.16 -10.98 -17.09
C GLN A 208 1.29 -11.90 -17.98
N LYS A 209 0.84 -13.03 -17.46
CA LYS A 209 -0.06 -13.94 -18.19
C LYS A 209 -1.49 -13.41 -18.32
N LEU A 210 -2.00 -12.73 -17.31
CA LEU A 210 -3.34 -12.15 -17.29
C LEU A 210 -3.41 -10.82 -18.04
N GLY A 211 -2.29 -10.13 -18.22
CA GLY A 211 -2.20 -8.81 -18.81
C GLY A 211 -2.64 -8.71 -20.28
N CYS A 212 -3.04 -9.82 -20.91
CA CYS A 212 -3.60 -9.81 -22.26
C CYS A 212 -5.06 -9.32 -22.30
N ASP A 213 -5.78 -9.34 -21.16
CA ASP A 213 -7.18 -8.96 -21.06
C ASP A 213 -7.39 -7.98 -19.91
N GLN A 214 -7.82 -6.76 -20.26
CA GLN A 214 -8.05 -5.68 -19.30
C GLN A 214 -9.06 -6.07 -18.21
N LYS A 215 -10.19 -6.70 -18.60
CA LYS A 215 -11.27 -7.05 -17.67
C LYS A 215 -10.81 -8.13 -16.69
N VAL A 216 -10.11 -9.12 -17.20
CA VAL A 216 -9.56 -10.21 -16.39
C VAL A 216 -8.51 -9.67 -15.40
N LEU A 217 -7.66 -8.76 -15.83
CA LEU A 217 -6.66 -8.14 -14.96
C LEU A 217 -7.30 -7.30 -13.85
N ALA A 218 -8.33 -6.52 -14.19
CA ALA A 218 -9.07 -5.72 -13.22
C ALA A 218 -9.83 -6.59 -12.20
N GLU A 219 -10.50 -7.63 -12.68
CA GLU A 219 -11.19 -8.62 -11.84
C GLU A 219 -10.21 -9.34 -10.92
N PHE A 220 -9.09 -9.80 -11.46
CA PHE A 220 -8.02 -10.45 -10.68
C PHE A 220 -7.52 -9.54 -9.56
N SER A 221 -7.22 -8.26 -9.88
CA SER A 221 -6.73 -7.29 -8.88
C SER A 221 -7.75 -7.05 -7.76
N CYS A 222 -9.03 -6.91 -8.10
CA CYS A 222 -10.11 -6.73 -7.13
C CYS A 222 -10.27 -7.96 -6.22
N LYS A 223 -10.34 -9.16 -6.80
CA LYS A 223 -10.47 -10.41 -6.07
C LYS A 223 -9.25 -10.74 -5.20
N LEU A 224 -8.06 -10.35 -5.65
CA LEU A 224 -6.83 -10.51 -4.86
C LEU A 224 -6.87 -9.62 -3.61
N ASP A 225 -7.25 -8.35 -3.75
CA ASP A 225 -7.42 -7.44 -2.61
C ASP A 225 -8.48 -7.96 -1.62
N GLU A 226 -9.59 -8.49 -2.14
CA GLU A 226 -10.65 -9.12 -1.33
C GLU A 226 -10.12 -10.36 -0.58
N ALA A 227 -9.35 -11.23 -1.24
CA ALA A 227 -8.76 -12.41 -0.62
C ALA A 227 -7.81 -12.04 0.51
N THR A 228 -6.90 -11.07 0.27
CA THR A 228 -5.92 -10.60 1.24
C THR A 228 -6.58 -9.95 2.45
N CYS A 229 -7.53 -9.06 2.22
CA CYS A 229 -8.30 -8.43 3.29
C CYS A 229 -9.12 -9.44 4.08
N GLY A 230 -9.76 -10.39 3.39
CA GLY A 230 -10.52 -11.46 4.02
C GLY A 230 -9.67 -12.40 4.84
N ALA A 231 -8.46 -12.74 4.37
CA ALA A 231 -7.49 -13.55 5.12
C ALA A 231 -7.00 -12.83 6.38
N ALA A 232 -6.67 -11.54 6.26
CA ALA A 232 -6.27 -10.72 7.40
C ALA A 232 -7.38 -10.61 8.46
N LYS A 233 -8.63 -10.44 8.02
CA LYS A 233 -9.80 -10.43 8.90
C LYS A 233 -9.99 -11.76 9.60
N ALA A 234 -9.95 -12.88 8.88
CA ALA A 234 -10.10 -14.22 9.45
C ALA A 234 -8.96 -14.55 10.42
N ALA A 235 -7.74 -14.13 10.13
CA ALA A 235 -6.61 -14.26 11.04
C ALA A 235 -6.83 -13.48 12.34
N PHE A 236 -7.33 -12.26 12.27
CA PHE A 236 -7.72 -11.48 13.44
C PHE A 236 -8.85 -12.15 14.23
N GLU A 237 -9.90 -12.62 13.55
CA GLU A 237 -11.05 -13.30 14.18
C GLU A 237 -10.65 -14.59 14.90
N SER A 238 -9.56 -15.23 14.52
CA SER A 238 -9.03 -16.43 15.19
C SER A 238 -8.32 -16.15 16.52
N LEU A 239 -8.02 -14.89 16.82
CA LEU A 239 -7.39 -14.52 18.09
C LEU A 239 -8.36 -14.64 19.27
N PRO A 240 -7.85 -14.82 20.51
CA PRO A 240 -8.68 -14.91 21.69
C PRO A 240 -9.63 -13.72 21.88
N ALA A 241 -10.82 -13.97 22.44
CA ALA A 241 -11.86 -12.95 22.60
C ALA A 241 -11.42 -11.74 23.45
N ASN A 242 -10.59 -11.95 24.47
CA ASN A 242 -10.04 -10.89 25.30
C ASN A 242 -9.11 -9.96 24.51
N ILE A 243 -8.49 -10.44 23.44
CA ILE A 243 -7.65 -9.62 22.55
C ILE A 243 -8.52 -8.84 21.56
N LYS A 244 -9.50 -9.50 20.92
CA LYS A 244 -10.38 -8.88 19.92
C LYS A 244 -11.28 -7.78 20.50
N ASN A 245 -11.66 -7.93 21.76
CA ASN A 245 -12.53 -7.01 22.47
C ASN A 245 -11.77 -6.06 23.39
N ALA A 246 -10.44 -6.08 23.37
CA ALA A 246 -9.64 -5.14 24.13
C ALA A 246 -9.88 -3.70 23.63
N GLU A 247 -9.91 -2.75 24.56
CA GLU A 247 -9.97 -1.31 24.23
C GLU A 247 -8.81 -0.91 23.32
N ASN A 248 -7.63 -1.48 23.56
CA ASN A 248 -6.44 -1.30 22.75
C ASN A 248 -6.05 -2.63 22.11
N ILE A 249 -6.46 -2.86 20.88
CA ILE A 249 -6.14 -4.09 20.15
C ILE A 249 -4.63 -4.11 19.86
N PRO A 250 -3.87 -5.13 20.34
CA PRO A 250 -2.41 -5.18 20.21
C PRO A 250 -1.97 -5.66 18.82
N LEU A 251 -2.52 -5.04 17.78
CA LEU A 251 -2.28 -5.34 16.39
C LEU A 251 -2.58 -4.11 15.52
N ARG A 252 -1.66 -3.79 14.59
CA ARG A 252 -1.81 -2.63 13.69
C ARG A 252 -1.41 -3.02 12.27
N PRO A 253 -2.33 -2.97 11.29
CA PRO A 253 -2.00 -3.10 9.89
C PRO A 253 -1.21 -1.87 9.43
N ILE A 254 -0.14 -2.11 8.69
CA ILE A 254 0.73 -1.08 8.10
C ILE A 254 0.55 -1.05 6.59
N VAL A 255 0.50 -2.20 5.93
CA VAL A 255 0.14 -2.32 4.52
C VAL A 255 -0.93 -3.40 4.42
N LEU A 256 -1.98 -3.13 3.67
CA LEU A 256 -3.05 -4.09 3.41
C LEU A 256 -3.68 -3.79 2.06
N GLY A 257 -3.24 -4.49 1.03
CA GLY A 257 -3.81 -4.35 -0.30
C GLY A 257 -3.05 -5.11 -1.37
N GLY A 258 -3.79 -5.66 -2.32
CA GLY A 258 -3.21 -6.50 -3.35
C GLY A 258 -2.57 -7.74 -2.75
N ASP A 259 -1.29 -7.93 -3.00
CA ASP A 259 -0.46 -9.03 -2.48
C ASP A 259 0.38 -8.65 -1.25
N ASP A 260 0.52 -7.35 -1.01
CA ASP A 260 1.31 -6.83 0.11
C ASP A 260 0.49 -6.76 1.39
N PHE A 261 1.00 -7.43 2.43
CA PHE A 261 0.44 -7.34 3.76
C PHE A 261 1.55 -7.15 4.80
N THR A 262 1.47 -6.08 5.55
CA THR A 262 2.38 -5.83 6.68
C THR A 262 1.58 -5.47 7.92
N VAL A 263 1.87 -6.13 9.03
CA VAL A 263 1.23 -5.88 10.32
C VAL A 263 2.25 -5.90 11.45
N VAL A 264 2.06 -5.02 12.42
CA VAL A 264 2.79 -5.03 13.68
C VAL A 264 1.85 -5.53 14.77
N CYS A 265 2.26 -6.51 15.55
CA CYS A 265 1.46 -7.02 16.65
C CYS A 265 2.35 -7.38 17.85
N ARG A 266 1.71 -7.65 18.98
CA ARG A 266 2.40 -8.23 20.14
C ARG A 266 2.92 -9.62 19.78
N ALA A 267 4.16 -9.93 20.17
CA ALA A 267 4.89 -11.10 19.67
C ALA A 267 4.19 -12.46 19.94
N ASP A 268 3.53 -12.58 21.07
CA ASP A 268 2.81 -13.81 21.47
C ASP A 268 1.64 -14.18 20.55
N LEU A 269 1.09 -13.19 19.82
CA LEU A 269 -0.02 -13.39 18.90
C LEU A 269 0.44 -13.75 17.47
N SER A 270 1.69 -13.49 17.15
CA SER A 270 2.19 -13.50 15.78
C SER A 270 2.07 -14.84 15.06
N LEU A 271 2.52 -15.92 15.69
CA LEU A 271 2.55 -17.24 15.03
C LEU A 271 1.15 -17.81 14.79
N VAL A 272 0.21 -17.57 15.72
CA VAL A 272 -1.20 -17.96 15.55
C VAL A 272 -1.81 -17.18 14.40
N PHE A 273 -1.56 -15.87 14.37
CA PHE A 273 -2.04 -14.97 13.32
C PHE A 273 -1.50 -15.38 11.94
N VAL A 274 -0.19 -15.55 11.83
CA VAL A 274 0.49 -15.90 10.55
C VAL A 274 -0.02 -17.23 10.01
N ARG A 275 -0.10 -18.26 10.85
CA ARG A 275 -0.60 -19.57 10.43
C ARG A 275 -2.02 -19.50 9.88
N LYS A 276 -2.90 -18.77 10.54
CA LYS A 276 -4.28 -18.61 10.09
C LYS A 276 -4.36 -17.78 8.82
N PHE A 277 -3.59 -16.69 8.74
CA PHE A 277 -3.53 -15.85 7.55
C PHE A 277 -3.10 -16.65 6.30
N MET A 278 -2.03 -17.45 6.40
CA MET A 278 -1.54 -18.28 5.29
C MET A 278 -2.63 -19.23 4.77
N THR A 279 -3.26 -19.97 5.70
CA THR A 279 -4.32 -20.93 5.33
C THR A 279 -5.49 -20.22 4.65
N GLU A 280 -5.98 -19.14 5.24
CA GLU A 280 -7.11 -18.37 4.70
C GLU A 280 -6.77 -17.70 3.36
N PHE A 281 -5.55 -17.20 3.19
CA PHE A 281 -5.11 -16.62 1.93
C PHE A 281 -5.14 -17.66 0.80
N GLU A 282 -4.60 -18.84 1.03
CA GLU A 282 -4.62 -19.92 0.05
C GLU A 282 -6.05 -20.38 -0.30
N GLU A 283 -6.90 -20.60 0.71
CA GLU A 283 -8.29 -21.02 0.52
C GLU A 283 -9.13 -19.96 -0.22
N ARG A 284 -8.95 -18.68 0.14
CA ARG A 284 -9.68 -17.57 -0.50
C ARG A 284 -9.21 -17.31 -1.92
N THR A 285 -7.91 -17.38 -2.17
CA THR A 285 -7.39 -17.22 -3.53
C THR A 285 -7.82 -18.38 -4.43
N GLU A 286 -7.89 -19.61 -3.92
CA GLU A 286 -8.45 -20.75 -4.66
C GLU A 286 -9.93 -20.53 -5.01
N LYS A 287 -10.73 -20.08 -4.03
CA LYS A 287 -12.16 -19.85 -4.21
C LYS A 287 -12.46 -18.69 -5.16
N LEU A 288 -11.74 -17.57 -5.03
CA LEU A 288 -12.04 -16.33 -5.77
C LEU A 288 -11.33 -16.25 -7.12
N LEU A 289 -10.15 -16.83 -7.22
CA LEU A 289 -9.27 -16.70 -8.38
C LEU A 289 -9.05 -18.03 -9.13
N GLY A 290 -9.43 -19.16 -8.55
CA GLY A 290 -9.12 -20.49 -9.08
C GLY A 290 -9.56 -20.68 -10.53
N GLU A 291 -10.77 -20.22 -10.90
CA GLU A 291 -11.29 -20.29 -12.27
C GLU A 291 -10.43 -19.47 -13.23
N ILE A 292 -10.12 -18.21 -12.87
CA ILE A 292 -9.29 -17.32 -13.69
C ILE A 292 -7.89 -17.90 -13.88
N LEU A 293 -7.29 -18.45 -12.82
CA LEU A 293 -5.95 -19.03 -12.84
C LEU A 293 -5.89 -20.31 -13.70
N GLU A 294 -6.95 -21.10 -13.70
CA GLU A 294 -7.09 -22.31 -14.49
C GLU A 294 -7.32 -22.02 -15.98
N GLU A 295 -8.31 -21.17 -16.31
CA GLU A 295 -8.63 -20.79 -17.68
C GLU A 295 -7.44 -20.17 -18.42
N LYS A 296 -6.63 -19.38 -17.72
CA LYS A 296 -5.44 -18.75 -18.30
C LYS A 296 -4.18 -19.62 -18.19
N ASN A 297 -4.29 -20.87 -17.73
CA ASN A 297 -3.16 -21.80 -17.54
C ASN A 297 -1.97 -21.16 -16.80
N VAL A 298 -2.28 -20.43 -15.71
CA VAL A 298 -1.26 -19.68 -14.97
C VAL A 298 -0.27 -20.63 -14.31
N PHE A 299 -0.76 -21.69 -13.70
CA PHE A 299 0.05 -22.74 -13.06
C PHE A 299 -0.17 -24.09 -13.73
N ARG A 300 0.87 -24.91 -13.79
CA ARG A 300 0.77 -26.29 -14.35
C ARG A 300 -0.12 -27.20 -13.50
N ASN A 301 -0.08 -27.05 -12.17
CA ASN A 301 -0.84 -27.86 -11.23
C ASN A 301 -1.19 -26.98 -10.01
N GLY A 302 -2.25 -26.19 -10.09
CA GLY A 302 -2.69 -25.40 -8.93
C GLY A 302 -3.70 -24.32 -9.29
N ARG A 303 -4.64 -24.12 -8.39
CA ARG A 303 -5.72 -23.14 -8.52
C ARG A 303 -5.62 -22.00 -7.51
N LYS A 304 -4.56 -22.00 -6.67
CA LYS A 304 -4.40 -21.04 -5.58
C LYS A 304 -3.08 -20.30 -5.66
N LEU A 305 -3.08 -19.11 -5.11
CA LEU A 305 -1.86 -18.36 -4.83
C LEU A 305 -1.31 -18.78 -3.47
N THR A 306 -0.01 -18.70 -3.32
CA THR A 306 0.68 -18.88 -2.04
C THR A 306 1.35 -17.58 -1.62
N VAL A 307 1.67 -17.48 -0.35
CA VAL A 307 2.32 -16.31 0.23
C VAL A 307 3.58 -16.70 0.98
N CYS A 308 4.61 -15.87 0.88
CA CYS A 308 5.80 -15.96 1.71
C CYS A 308 5.66 -14.97 2.87
N ILE A 309 5.93 -15.40 4.11
CA ILE A 309 5.79 -14.54 5.29
C ILE A 309 7.09 -14.54 6.08
N GLY A 310 7.61 -13.32 6.33
CA GLY A 310 8.67 -13.04 7.27
C GLY A 310 8.11 -12.53 8.60
N VAL A 311 8.68 -12.97 9.72
CA VAL A 311 8.34 -12.48 11.06
C VAL A 311 9.62 -12.08 11.79
N ALA A 312 9.74 -10.80 12.12
CA ALA A 312 10.84 -10.28 12.92
C ALA A 312 10.36 -9.96 14.33
N PHE A 313 11.01 -10.53 15.35
CA PHE A 313 10.74 -10.22 16.74
C PHE A 313 11.69 -9.14 17.24
N VAL A 314 11.13 -8.02 17.68
CA VAL A 314 11.90 -6.86 18.15
C VAL A 314 11.37 -6.38 19.51
N LYS A 315 12.23 -5.77 20.30
CA LYS A 315 11.80 -5.08 21.53
C LYS A 315 11.00 -3.83 21.17
N SER A 316 10.03 -3.45 21.99
CA SER A 316 9.24 -2.22 21.80
C SER A 316 10.09 -0.95 21.70
N SER A 317 11.25 -0.94 22.34
CA SER A 317 12.21 0.16 22.28
C SER A 317 13.15 0.10 21.05
N TYR A 318 13.11 -0.98 20.25
CA TYR A 318 13.95 -1.14 19.08
C TYR A 318 13.37 -0.37 17.88
N PRO A 319 14.18 0.28 17.04
CA PRO A 319 13.66 0.99 15.87
C PRO A 319 13.00 0.03 14.88
N PHE A 320 11.73 0.23 14.60
CA PHE A 320 10.90 -0.66 13.78
C PHE A 320 11.43 -0.90 12.37
N HIS A 321 12.07 0.10 11.76
CA HIS A 321 12.60 -0.03 10.40
C HIS A 321 13.64 -1.15 10.25
N TYR A 322 14.41 -1.46 11.30
CA TYR A 322 15.33 -2.60 11.27
C TYR A 322 14.64 -3.96 11.39
N GLY A 323 13.43 -4.01 11.95
CA GLY A 323 12.64 -5.24 11.99
C GLY A 323 11.95 -5.56 10.66
N TYR A 324 11.88 -4.58 9.76
CA TYR A 324 11.31 -4.75 8.42
C TYR A 324 12.39 -5.14 7.38
N LEU A 325 13.62 -4.71 7.53
CA LEU A 325 14.76 -5.06 6.67
C LEU A 325 15.21 -6.49 6.88
#